data_410a744b55993916a1b3de688213fb07
#
_entry.id   410a744b55993916a1b3de688213fb07
#
_cell.length_a   1.000
_cell.length_b   1.000
_cell.length_c   1.000
_cell.angle_alpha   90.00
_cell.angle_beta   90.00
_cell.angle_gamma   90.00
#
_symmetry.space_group_name_H-M   'P 1'
#
loop_
_entity.id
_entity.type
_entity.pdbx_description
1 polymer ?
#
loop_
_entity_poly.entity_id
_entity_poly.type
_entity_poly.pdbx_seq_one_letter_code
_entity_poly.pdbx_strand_id
1 'polypeptide(L)'
;MTDGGSDRWKSGGFGVALAIAALTSVAHAQTPANLANALRPATDPAAQLQTLLNFQDAEYRREFFANTPIAERILMDYGGYFRYGFSEVDDSSSQAQYLNTYDARLYGRVEIDSYARFFGRLRIEYNDWNTIGDFSSSGDGWQVPIGEIYWAEIDLSNWMAAQDGATREWTAKARVGRQYVMWANGLTLADYMYAATADASFGAVALSGLAGITAGHDTIDWDTSRTGYDTDTNRFYLGGKVDCKLGAHVPFAYALAQWDQNAGQKEMLPGGVPADFQVETKFNYESQYWGTGINGALGGDFLYRIEFAVETGTTLSDPIKHDSNLPPDELGRPQKTVPILAQAGLVGLSWLARDSSDARVDFQMLAGSGSVYRLDSGNTYGGIEPGKTDTAFNSLGYVNTGLVLAPEASNMIIPSFTLSFNPFKGIDGLSETRFSGTAFLYTRFDADAPISVPTNFGGSNLVGSEYDFNIDVRIFGDLNTSFRYGVFVPNTPLFTDTESQPRQFIYVGATYAF
;
A
#
# COMPACT_ATOMS: atom_id res chain seq x y z
N MET A 1 -53.41 -24.30 5.26
CA MET A 1 -52.39 -24.64 6.26
C MET A 1 -51.13 -24.74 5.47
N THR A 2 -50.41 -23.65 5.49
CA THR A 2 -49.01 -23.47 5.88
C THR A 2 -48.06 -24.11 4.88
N ASP A 3 -47.28 -23.48 4.24
CA ASP A 3 -46.20 -22.57 4.44
C ASP A 3 -45.48 -22.44 3.09
N GLY A 4 -45.33 -21.30 2.56
CA GLY A 4 -44.72 -21.12 1.25
C GLY A 4 -44.40 -19.66 1.03
N GLY A 5 -43.33 -19.22 1.61
CA GLY A 5 -42.90 -17.82 1.44
C GLY A 5 -41.55 -17.56 2.04
N SER A 6 -40.49 -17.91 1.33
CA SER A 6 -39.17 -17.35 1.67
C SER A 6 -38.08 -17.49 0.57
N ASP A 7 -38.38 -18.05 -0.62
CA ASP A 7 -37.32 -18.33 -1.59
C ASP A 7 -37.32 -17.45 -2.86
N ARG A 8 -37.96 -16.28 -2.83
CA ARG A 8 -37.98 -15.38 -4.00
C ARG A 8 -37.02 -14.18 -3.95
N TRP A 9 -36.19 -14.07 -2.93
CA TRP A 9 -35.25 -12.93 -2.80
C TRP A 9 -33.77 -13.27 -3.07
N LYS A 10 -33.46 -14.51 -3.43
CA LYS A 10 -32.05 -14.91 -3.68
C LYS A 10 -31.60 -14.89 -5.13
N SER A 11 -32.52 -14.73 -6.10
CA SER A 11 -32.12 -14.80 -7.52
C SER A 11 -32.07 -13.45 -8.25
N GLY A 12 -32.45 -12.35 -7.61
CA GLY A 12 -32.36 -11.02 -8.19
C GLY A 12 -31.14 -10.20 -7.75
N GLY A 13 -30.52 -10.61 -6.64
CA GLY A 13 -29.35 -9.89 -6.10
C GLY A 13 -28.02 -10.29 -6.74
N PHE A 14 -27.93 -11.48 -7.30
CA PHE A 14 -26.66 -11.99 -7.81
C PHE A 14 -26.27 -11.45 -9.21
N GLY A 15 -27.22 -11.18 -10.06
CA GLY A 15 -26.97 -10.62 -11.39
C GLY A 15 -26.55 -9.13 -11.33
N VAL A 16 -27.06 -8.43 -10.34
CA VAL A 16 -26.67 -7.04 -10.04
C VAL A 16 -25.31 -7.04 -9.33
N ALA A 17 -25.05 -8.02 -8.46
CA ALA A 17 -23.77 -8.14 -7.77
C ALA A 17 -22.61 -8.45 -8.70
N LEU A 18 -22.81 -9.14 -9.84
CA LEU A 18 -21.72 -9.44 -10.77
C LEU A 18 -21.45 -8.31 -11.78
N ALA A 19 -22.48 -7.62 -12.23
CA ALA A 19 -22.30 -6.37 -12.97
C ALA A 19 -21.71 -5.28 -12.05
N ILE A 20 -22.09 -5.30 -10.80
CA ILE A 20 -21.53 -4.46 -9.75
C ILE A 20 -20.13 -4.96 -9.37
N ALA A 21 -19.83 -6.26 -9.34
CA ALA A 21 -18.47 -6.74 -9.08
C ALA A 21 -17.51 -6.45 -10.25
N ALA A 22 -17.96 -6.46 -11.50
CA ALA A 22 -17.15 -6.00 -12.62
C ALA A 22 -17.01 -4.46 -12.63
N LEU A 23 -18.06 -3.72 -12.28
CA LEU A 23 -18.03 -2.26 -12.11
C LEU A 23 -17.40 -1.87 -10.76
N THR A 24 -17.57 -2.66 -9.69
CA THR A 24 -16.97 -2.41 -8.40
C THR A 24 -15.52 -2.88 -8.32
N SER A 25 -15.08 -3.87 -9.12
CA SER A 25 -13.63 -4.12 -9.24
C SER A 25 -12.92 -2.91 -9.84
N VAL A 26 -13.55 -2.19 -10.76
CA VAL A 26 -13.07 -0.94 -11.35
C VAL A 26 -13.10 0.20 -10.33
N ALA A 27 -14.21 0.38 -9.64
CA ALA A 27 -14.34 1.42 -8.61
C ALA A 27 -13.54 1.08 -7.34
N HIS A 28 -13.46 -0.18 -6.94
CA HIS A 28 -12.67 -0.62 -5.78
C HIS A 28 -11.15 -0.52 -6.01
N ALA A 29 -10.66 -0.73 -7.22
CA ALA A 29 -9.24 -0.52 -7.52
C ALA A 29 -8.83 0.94 -7.37
N GLN A 30 -9.72 1.88 -7.66
CA GLN A 30 -9.40 3.32 -7.55
C GLN A 30 -9.65 3.88 -6.16
N THR A 31 -10.77 3.58 -5.55
CA THR A 31 -11.18 4.25 -4.31
C THR A 31 -10.48 3.73 -3.06
N PRO A 32 -10.37 2.43 -2.84
CA PRO A 32 -9.55 1.95 -1.75
C PRO A 32 -8.08 2.38 -1.89
N ALA A 33 -7.54 2.40 -3.11
CA ALA A 33 -6.17 2.86 -3.33
C ALA A 33 -6.03 4.37 -3.05
N ASN A 34 -6.96 5.20 -3.49
CA ASN A 34 -6.95 6.63 -3.23
C ASN A 34 -7.14 6.94 -1.76
N LEU A 35 -8.11 6.30 -1.12
CA LEU A 35 -8.33 6.43 0.32
C LEU A 35 -7.17 5.85 1.12
N ALA A 36 -6.65 4.69 0.73
CA ALA A 36 -5.47 4.08 1.31
C ALA A 36 -4.22 4.96 1.11
N ASN A 37 -4.07 5.62 -0.04
CA ASN A 37 -2.99 6.57 -0.28
C ASN A 37 -3.11 7.81 0.62
N ALA A 38 -4.31 8.32 0.81
CA ALA A 38 -4.57 9.43 1.72
C ALA A 38 -4.33 9.05 3.20
N LEU A 39 -4.52 7.78 3.54
CA LEU A 39 -4.47 7.27 4.92
C LEU A 39 -3.19 6.50 5.25
N ARG A 40 -2.27 6.29 4.30
CA ARG A 40 -1.06 5.48 4.52
C ARG A 40 -0.01 6.14 5.41
N PRO A 41 0.78 5.35 6.18
CA PRO A 41 1.76 5.86 7.14
C PRO A 41 2.80 6.82 6.56
N ALA A 42 3.24 6.63 5.31
CA ALA A 42 4.23 7.51 4.68
C ALA A 42 3.69 8.90 4.33
N THR A 43 2.36 9.03 4.18
CA THR A 43 1.67 10.29 3.89
C THR A 43 0.70 10.68 5.01
N ASP A 44 0.52 9.83 6.02
CA ASP A 44 -0.35 10.06 7.16
C ASP A 44 0.29 11.09 8.10
N PRO A 45 -0.32 12.27 8.29
CA PRO A 45 0.17 13.27 9.25
C PRO A 45 0.30 12.73 10.67
N ALA A 46 -0.57 11.78 11.05
CA ALA A 46 -0.50 11.15 12.36
C ALA A 46 0.73 10.24 12.52
N ALA A 47 1.14 9.54 11.47
CA ALA A 47 2.38 8.77 11.48
C ALA A 47 3.62 9.67 11.51
N GLN A 48 3.57 10.82 10.85
CA GLN A 48 4.64 11.84 10.94
C GLN A 48 4.72 12.44 12.34
N LEU A 49 3.58 12.79 12.94
CA LEU A 49 3.51 13.28 14.31
C LEU A 49 4.04 12.23 15.29
N GLN A 50 3.65 10.97 15.13
CA GLN A 50 4.17 9.86 15.95
C GLN A 50 5.69 9.69 15.79
N THR A 51 6.21 9.89 14.59
CA THR A 51 7.67 9.84 14.35
C THR A 51 8.39 10.97 15.07
N LEU A 52 7.83 12.18 15.06
CA LEU A 52 8.38 13.34 15.78
C LEU A 52 8.32 13.16 17.30
N LEU A 53 7.18 12.69 17.83
CA LEU A 53 7.04 12.35 19.24
C LEU A 53 8.04 11.27 19.66
N ASN A 54 8.24 10.24 18.84
CA ASN A 54 9.24 9.21 19.07
C ASN A 54 10.68 9.76 19.06
N PHE A 55 10.95 10.81 18.29
CA PHE A 55 12.27 11.42 18.24
C PHE A 55 12.59 12.25 19.49
N GLN A 56 11.65 13.07 19.95
CA GLN A 56 11.76 13.83 21.20
C GLN A 56 11.88 12.89 22.41
N ASP A 57 11.13 11.82 22.37
CA ASP A 57 11.11 10.79 23.38
C ASP A 57 12.42 9.96 23.45
N ALA A 58 13.17 9.86 22.36
CA ALA A 58 14.46 9.17 22.35
C ALA A 58 15.53 9.88 23.22
N GLU A 59 15.47 11.20 23.32
CA GLU A 59 16.39 11.98 24.14
C GLU A 59 16.03 11.87 25.63
N TYR A 60 14.75 11.98 25.96
CA TYR A 60 14.23 11.72 27.30
C TYR A 60 14.56 10.31 27.81
N ARG A 61 14.42 9.30 26.96
CA ARG A 61 14.78 7.91 27.28
C ARG A 61 16.26 7.73 27.54
N ARG A 62 17.11 8.36 26.73
CA ARG A 62 18.55 8.30 26.94
C ARG A 62 18.92 8.85 28.30
N GLU A 63 18.31 9.94 28.70
CA GLU A 63 18.52 10.58 30.01
C GLU A 63 17.95 9.72 31.13
N PHE A 64 16.77 9.18 30.99
CA PHE A 64 16.14 8.27 31.95
C PHE A 64 16.99 7.01 32.17
N PHE A 65 17.41 6.33 31.10
CA PHE A 65 18.22 5.12 31.21
C PHE A 65 19.63 5.40 31.75
N ALA A 66 20.20 6.57 31.52
CA ALA A 66 21.49 6.94 32.08
C ALA A 66 21.45 7.13 33.60
N ASN A 67 20.33 7.59 34.13
CA ASN A 67 20.18 7.96 35.53
C ASN A 67 19.47 6.90 36.39
N THR A 68 18.91 5.85 35.79
CA THR A 68 18.13 4.81 36.50
C THR A 68 18.94 3.51 36.61
N PRO A 69 18.96 2.83 37.76
CA PRO A 69 19.60 1.51 37.91
C PRO A 69 18.99 0.46 36.96
N ILE A 70 19.81 -0.47 36.47
CA ILE A 70 19.42 -1.49 35.48
C ILE A 70 18.16 -2.26 35.91
N ALA A 71 18.06 -2.65 37.18
CA ALA A 71 16.91 -3.41 37.68
C ALA A 71 15.59 -2.60 37.77
N GLU A 72 15.64 -1.29 37.58
CA GLU A 72 14.49 -0.38 37.71
C GLU A 72 14.12 0.31 36.39
N ARG A 73 14.78 -0.04 35.29
CA ARG A 73 14.61 0.59 33.99
C ARG A 73 13.41 0.05 33.23
N ILE A 74 12.23 0.26 33.77
CA ILE A 74 10.97 -0.04 33.07
C ILE A 74 10.33 1.28 32.68
N LEU A 75 10.23 1.53 31.38
CA LEU A 75 9.55 2.69 30.84
C LEU A 75 8.20 2.25 30.28
N MET A 76 7.13 2.87 30.75
CA MET A 76 5.79 2.74 30.20
C MET A 76 5.38 4.05 29.56
N ASP A 77 4.85 3.95 28.36
CA ASP A 77 4.38 5.09 27.61
C ASP A 77 3.04 4.72 26.95
N TYR A 78 2.11 5.65 26.96
CA TYR A 78 0.81 5.48 26.34
C TYR A 78 0.32 6.82 25.79
N GLY A 79 -0.52 6.75 24.81
CA GLY A 79 -1.10 7.93 24.19
C GLY A 79 -2.08 7.51 23.10
N GLY A 80 -2.45 8.48 22.32
CA GLY A 80 -3.36 8.22 21.24
C GLY A 80 -3.54 9.43 20.35
N TYR A 81 -4.41 9.26 19.37
CA TYR A 81 -4.90 10.36 18.59
C TYR A 81 -6.33 10.12 18.14
N PHE A 82 -7.02 11.20 17.92
CA PHE A 82 -8.30 11.22 17.25
C PHE A 82 -8.13 11.92 15.90
N ARG A 83 -8.68 11.32 14.86
CA ARG A 83 -8.68 11.88 13.51
C ARG A 83 -10.09 11.95 12.97
N TYR A 84 -10.45 13.09 12.43
CA TYR A 84 -11.57 13.28 11.53
C TYR A 84 -11.04 13.45 10.11
N GLY A 85 -11.64 12.78 9.15
CA GLY A 85 -11.36 12.89 7.73
C GLY A 85 -12.64 12.99 6.93
N PHE A 86 -12.68 13.95 6.02
CA PHE A 86 -13.66 14.05 4.96
C PHE A 86 -12.98 13.76 3.64
N SER A 87 -13.52 12.85 2.85
CA SER A 87 -13.04 12.54 1.50
C SER A 87 -14.17 12.67 0.50
N GLU A 88 -13.86 13.23 -0.66
CA GLU A 88 -14.74 13.27 -1.83
C GLU A 88 -14.01 12.70 -3.02
N VAL A 89 -14.64 11.78 -3.72
CA VAL A 89 -14.15 11.19 -4.97
C VAL A 89 -15.18 11.43 -6.05
N ASP A 90 -14.78 12.12 -7.09
CA ASP A 90 -15.54 12.28 -8.32
C ASP A 90 -14.81 11.52 -9.44
N ASP A 91 -15.33 10.36 -9.79
CA ASP A 91 -14.78 9.50 -10.85
C ASP A 91 -15.34 9.84 -12.23
N SER A 92 -16.10 10.93 -12.33
CA SER A 92 -16.79 11.40 -13.55
C SER A 92 -17.90 10.47 -14.07
N SER A 93 -18.12 9.32 -13.44
CA SER A 93 -19.09 8.33 -13.96
C SER A 93 -20.52 8.61 -13.54
N SER A 94 -20.76 9.26 -12.38
CA SER A 94 -22.10 9.50 -11.88
C SER A 94 -22.21 10.67 -10.90
N GLN A 95 -22.13 10.40 -9.62
CA GLN A 95 -22.24 11.40 -8.55
C GLN A 95 -21.01 11.29 -7.66
N ALA A 96 -20.52 12.43 -7.21
CA ALA A 96 -19.42 12.49 -6.28
C ALA A 96 -19.76 11.70 -4.99
N GLN A 97 -18.78 10.94 -4.53
CA GLN A 97 -18.95 10.08 -3.37
C GLN A 97 -18.21 10.70 -2.19
N TYR A 98 -18.89 10.74 -1.05
CA TYR A 98 -18.38 11.37 0.17
C TYR A 98 -18.23 10.32 1.26
N LEU A 99 -17.12 10.41 1.98
CA LEU A 99 -16.87 9.61 3.17
C LEU A 99 -16.43 10.52 4.31
N ASN A 100 -17.14 10.47 5.44
CA ASN A 100 -16.64 10.98 6.71
C ASN A 100 -16.07 9.83 7.52
N THR A 101 -14.83 9.95 7.94
CA THR A 101 -14.15 8.97 8.79
C THR A 101 -13.85 9.58 10.15
N TYR A 102 -14.25 8.90 11.20
CA TYR A 102 -13.91 9.20 12.59
C TYR A 102 -13.04 8.07 13.12
N ASP A 103 -11.76 8.35 13.35
CA ASP A 103 -10.75 7.34 13.68
C ASP A 103 -10.06 7.70 15.01
N ALA A 104 -10.18 6.83 15.99
CA ALA A 104 -9.51 6.94 17.27
C ALA A 104 -8.50 5.80 17.42
N ARG A 105 -7.25 6.13 17.74
CA ARG A 105 -6.20 5.15 17.99
C ARG A 105 -5.56 5.37 19.33
N LEU A 106 -5.43 4.28 20.08
CA LEU A 106 -4.81 4.25 21.40
C LEU A 106 -3.62 3.33 21.36
N TYR A 107 -2.47 3.77 21.83
CA TYR A 107 -1.30 2.92 21.92
C TYR A 107 -0.77 2.81 23.34
N GLY A 108 -0.10 1.70 23.60
CA GLY A 108 0.70 1.47 24.78
C GLY A 108 2.03 0.83 24.40
N ARG A 109 3.06 1.24 25.09
CA ARG A 109 4.42 0.72 24.93
C ARG A 109 5.02 0.44 26.29
N VAL A 110 5.70 -0.69 26.40
CA VAL A 110 6.51 -1.05 27.55
C VAL A 110 7.92 -1.34 27.07
N GLU A 111 8.89 -0.70 27.63
CA GLU A 111 10.31 -0.94 27.37
C GLU A 111 10.99 -1.37 28.65
N ILE A 112 11.68 -2.50 28.62
CA ILE A 112 12.41 -3.06 29.73
C ILE A 112 13.89 -2.98 29.42
N ASP A 113 14.60 -2.16 30.19
CA ASP A 113 16.06 -2.01 30.18
C ASP A 113 16.68 -1.89 28.78
N SER A 114 15.99 -1.21 27.87
CA SER A 114 16.37 -1.00 26.45
C SER A 114 16.57 -2.25 25.60
N TYR A 115 16.42 -3.45 26.15
CA TYR A 115 16.58 -4.69 25.39
C TYR A 115 15.27 -5.39 25.01
N ALA A 116 14.19 -5.18 25.76
CA ALA A 116 12.89 -5.75 25.42
C ALA A 116 11.83 -4.65 25.28
N ARG A 117 11.04 -4.72 24.23
CA ARG A 117 9.98 -3.76 23.93
C ARG A 117 8.70 -4.48 23.56
N PHE A 118 7.59 -3.93 24.05
CA PHE A 118 6.25 -4.35 23.68
C PHE A 118 5.48 -3.12 23.23
N PHE A 119 4.82 -3.22 22.10
CA PHE A 119 3.98 -2.16 21.56
C PHE A 119 2.63 -2.73 21.17
N GLY A 120 1.58 -1.97 21.46
CA GLY A 120 0.23 -2.28 20.99
C GLY A 120 -0.51 -1.01 20.63
N ARG A 121 -1.24 -1.03 19.51
CA ARG A 121 -2.11 0.05 19.06
C ARG A 121 -3.48 -0.53 18.70
N LEU A 122 -4.51 0.04 19.28
CA LEU A 122 -5.91 -0.25 18.97
C LEU A 122 -6.45 0.85 18.05
N ARG A 123 -7.28 0.47 17.10
CA ARG A 123 -8.02 1.36 16.22
C ARG A 123 -9.51 1.15 16.45
N ILE A 124 -10.23 2.25 16.53
CA ILE A 124 -11.69 2.32 16.58
C ILE A 124 -12.10 3.31 15.51
N GLU A 125 -12.91 2.89 14.55
CA GLU A 125 -13.28 3.72 13.42
C GLU A 125 -14.77 3.67 13.17
N TYR A 126 -15.33 4.81 12.76
CA TYR A 126 -16.68 4.94 12.24
C TYR A 126 -16.61 5.59 10.85
N ASN A 127 -17.23 4.94 9.89
CA ASN A 127 -17.36 5.42 8.52
C ASN A 127 -18.80 5.81 8.24
N ASP A 128 -19.00 7.00 7.65
CA ASP A 128 -20.29 7.57 7.28
C ASP A 128 -20.24 7.93 5.79
N TRP A 129 -20.89 7.11 4.99
CA TRP A 129 -20.93 7.25 3.54
C TRP A 129 -22.17 8.01 3.09
N ASN A 130 -22.05 8.82 2.03
CA ASN A 130 -23.24 9.28 1.36
C ASN A 130 -23.91 8.08 0.67
N THR A 131 -25.16 7.85 0.98
CA THR A 131 -25.95 6.67 0.58
C THR A 131 -26.21 6.52 -0.93
N ILE A 132 -25.53 7.28 -1.77
CA ILE A 132 -25.78 7.33 -3.21
C ILE A 132 -24.54 6.76 -3.91
N GLY A 133 -24.63 5.48 -4.25
CA GLY A 133 -23.59 4.75 -4.99
C GLY A 133 -22.89 3.68 -4.15
N ASP A 134 -22.65 2.54 -4.79
CA ASP A 134 -22.12 1.34 -4.16
C ASP A 134 -20.62 1.39 -3.93
N PHE A 135 -20.14 2.36 -3.19
CA PHE A 135 -18.73 2.36 -2.82
C PHE A 135 -18.38 1.27 -1.81
N SER A 136 -19.35 0.86 -1.07
CA SER A 136 -19.18 -0.30 -0.23
C SER A 136 -20.50 -1.01 -0.04
N SER A 137 -20.47 -2.30 -0.18
CA SER A 137 -21.46 -3.20 0.40
C SER A 137 -21.54 -3.05 1.93
N SER A 138 -20.70 -2.22 2.55
CA SER A 138 -20.54 -2.10 3.99
C SER A 138 -21.43 -1.02 4.62
N GLY A 139 -21.92 -0.03 3.90
CA GLY A 139 -22.72 1.07 4.46
C GLY A 139 -22.04 1.81 5.61
N ASP A 140 -22.80 2.68 6.28
CA ASP A 140 -22.36 3.35 7.50
C ASP A 140 -22.15 2.33 8.62
N GLY A 141 -21.07 2.46 9.36
CA GLY A 141 -20.86 1.54 10.45
C GLY A 141 -19.61 1.75 11.28
N TRP A 142 -19.71 1.20 12.49
CA TRP A 142 -18.56 1.05 13.35
C TRP A 142 -17.72 -0.13 12.90
N GLN A 143 -16.43 0.11 12.73
CA GLN A 143 -15.46 -0.95 12.72
C GLN A 143 -15.13 -1.29 14.17
N VAL A 144 -15.30 -2.56 14.53
CA VAL A 144 -14.99 -3.06 15.88
C VAL A 144 -13.54 -2.72 16.24
N PRO A 145 -13.22 -2.50 17.53
CA PRO A 145 -11.85 -2.25 17.94
C PRO A 145 -10.90 -3.31 17.40
N ILE A 146 -9.91 -2.88 16.64
CA ILE A 146 -8.97 -3.77 15.97
C ILE A 146 -7.58 -3.55 16.55
N GLY A 147 -6.87 -4.62 16.86
CA GLY A 147 -5.45 -4.59 17.09
C GLY A 147 -4.72 -4.26 15.80
N GLU A 148 -4.52 -2.97 15.52
CA GLU A 148 -3.94 -2.50 14.26
C GLU A 148 -2.46 -2.87 14.14
N ILE A 149 -1.71 -2.62 15.20
CA ILE A 149 -0.28 -2.97 15.32
C ILE A 149 -0.06 -3.53 16.71
N TYR A 150 0.63 -4.65 16.83
CA TYR A 150 1.11 -5.15 18.11
C TYR A 150 2.28 -6.10 17.89
N TRP A 151 3.34 -5.87 18.62
CA TRP A 151 4.56 -6.65 18.49
C TRP A 151 5.37 -6.67 19.78
N ALA A 152 6.22 -7.67 19.87
CA ALA A 152 7.29 -7.77 20.85
C ALA A 152 8.63 -7.75 20.12
N GLU A 153 9.60 -7.04 20.67
CA GLU A 153 10.98 -6.92 20.15
C GLU A 153 11.97 -7.25 21.24
N ILE A 154 13.04 -7.92 20.88
CA ILE A 154 14.22 -8.12 21.70
C ILE A 154 15.45 -7.61 20.96
N ASP A 155 16.29 -6.84 21.66
CA ASP A 155 17.61 -6.38 21.22
C ASP A 155 18.69 -7.19 21.96
N LEU A 156 19.27 -8.16 21.25
CA LEU A 156 20.27 -9.07 21.81
C LEU A 156 21.57 -8.34 22.20
N SER A 157 21.95 -7.30 21.46
CA SER A 157 23.14 -6.52 21.75
C SER A 157 22.99 -5.75 23.09
N ASN A 158 21.85 -5.13 23.28
CA ASN A 158 21.53 -4.44 24.53
C ASN A 158 21.30 -5.42 25.68
N TRP A 159 20.68 -6.56 25.44
CA TRP A 159 20.51 -7.59 26.45
C TRP A 159 21.87 -8.12 26.98
N MET A 160 22.81 -8.40 26.08
CA MET A 160 24.15 -8.82 26.48
C MET A 160 24.92 -7.69 27.16
N ALA A 161 24.77 -6.44 26.69
CA ALA A 161 25.39 -5.28 27.33
C ALA A 161 24.85 -5.05 28.76
N ALA A 162 23.57 -5.32 28.99
CA ALA A 162 22.97 -5.27 30.33
C ALA A 162 23.50 -6.35 31.27
N GLN A 163 23.96 -7.51 30.75
CA GLN A 163 24.49 -8.60 31.55
C GLN A 163 25.95 -8.35 32.01
N ASP A 164 26.80 -7.84 31.13
CA ASP A 164 28.24 -7.74 31.33
C ASP A 164 28.76 -6.29 31.37
N GLY A 165 27.91 -5.30 31.16
CA GLY A 165 28.25 -3.88 31.14
C GLY A 165 29.08 -3.43 29.93
N ALA A 166 29.31 -4.30 28.93
CA ALA A 166 30.13 -4.01 27.78
C ALA A 166 29.27 -3.63 26.55
N THR A 167 29.52 -2.47 25.96
CA THR A 167 28.90 -2.07 24.69
C THR A 167 29.37 -2.96 23.53
N ARG A 168 28.48 -3.26 22.60
CA ARG A 168 28.77 -4.09 21.42
C ARG A 168 28.99 -3.21 20.19
N GLU A 169 29.93 -3.61 19.32
CA GLU A 169 30.13 -3.00 18.00
C GLU A 169 29.14 -3.52 16.96
N TRP A 170 28.36 -4.51 17.29
CA TRP A 170 27.31 -5.09 16.46
C TRP A 170 25.93 -4.89 17.12
N THR A 171 24.89 -4.89 16.30
CA THR A 171 23.50 -4.90 16.78
C THR A 171 22.80 -6.12 16.25
N ALA A 172 21.88 -6.70 17.02
CA ALA A 172 20.98 -7.74 16.55
C ALA A 172 19.63 -7.60 17.27
N LYS A 173 18.57 -7.48 16.49
CA LYS A 173 17.19 -7.30 16.97
C LYS A 173 16.30 -8.33 16.31
N ALA A 174 15.32 -8.80 17.06
CA ALA A 174 14.25 -9.64 16.52
C ALA A 174 12.91 -9.08 17.00
N ARG A 175 11.94 -9.02 16.10
CA ARG A 175 10.59 -8.55 16.38
C ARG A 175 9.58 -9.55 15.85
N VAL A 176 8.51 -9.77 16.60
CA VAL A 176 7.41 -10.66 16.20
C VAL A 176 6.07 -10.02 16.53
N GLY A 177 5.12 -10.13 15.61
CA GLY A 177 3.76 -9.62 15.77
C GLY A 177 3.19 -9.01 14.52
N ARG A 178 2.05 -8.33 14.66
CA ARG A 178 1.45 -7.56 13.58
C ARG A 178 2.17 -6.22 13.45
N GLN A 179 2.80 -6.00 12.32
CA GLN A 179 3.65 -4.84 12.07
C GLN A 179 3.60 -4.42 10.59
N TYR A 180 3.88 -3.16 10.34
CA TYR A 180 4.13 -2.68 8.99
C TYR A 180 5.55 -3.04 8.57
N VAL A 181 5.68 -3.72 7.45
CA VAL A 181 6.97 -4.12 6.87
C VAL A 181 7.15 -3.43 5.53
N MET A 182 8.24 -2.69 5.41
CA MET A 182 8.65 -2.09 4.15
C MET A 182 10.08 -2.53 3.83
N TRP A 183 10.30 -3.05 2.62
CA TRP A 183 11.61 -3.48 2.15
C TRP A 183 12.18 -2.52 1.13
N ALA A 184 13.46 -2.20 1.30
CA ALA A 184 14.21 -1.24 0.49
C ALA A 184 13.44 0.09 0.34
N ASN A 185 13.06 0.46 -0.87
CA ASN A 185 12.28 1.67 -1.13
C ASN A 185 10.76 1.39 -1.29
N GLY A 186 10.31 0.19 -0.93
CA GLY A 186 8.91 -0.20 -0.98
C GLY A 186 8.42 -0.67 -2.34
N LEU A 187 9.31 -0.98 -3.28
CA LEU A 187 8.92 -1.42 -4.63
C LEU A 187 8.25 -2.80 -4.62
N THR A 188 8.73 -3.72 -3.77
CA THR A 188 8.22 -5.11 -3.74
C THR A 188 7.38 -5.42 -2.52
N LEU A 189 7.61 -4.75 -1.39
CA LEU A 189 6.87 -5.00 -0.16
C LEU A 189 6.78 -3.73 0.69
N ALA A 190 5.55 -3.33 1.01
CA ALA A 190 5.23 -2.23 1.91
C ALA A 190 3.82 -2.41 2.46
N ASP A 191 3.64 -3.32 3.44
CA ASP A 191 2.33 -3.67 3.94
C ASP A 191 2.33 -4.12 5.41
N TYR A 192 1.13 -4.22 6.02
CA TYR A 192 0.92 -4.80 7.33
C TYR A 192 0.86 -6.32 7.24
N MET A 193 1.58 -6.99 8.13
CA MET A 193 1.58 -8.45 8.18
C MET A 193 1.83 -8.99 9.59
N TYR A 194 1.46 -10.23 9.83
CA TYR A 194 1.95 -10.99 10.97
C TYR A 194 3.34 -11.50 10.61
N ALA A 195 4.37 -10.92 11.18
CA ALA A 195 5.73 -11.24 10.79
C ALA A 195 6.67 -11.43 11.99
N ALA A 196 7.66 -12.27 11.77
CA ALA A 196 8.91 -12.27 12.49
C ALA A 196 9.96 -11.58 11.61
N THR A 197 10.57 -10.53 12.12
CA THR A 197 11.69 -9.82 11.47
C THR A 197 12.92 -9.92 12.33
N ALA A 198 14.08 -9.99 11.70
CA ALA A 198 15.36 -9.98 12.37
C ALA A 198 16.31 -9.04 11.62
N ASP A 199 16.96 -8.13 12.36
CA ASP A 199 17.92 -7.18 11.83
C ASP A 199 19.23 -7.31 12.60
N ALA A 200 20.35 -7.39 11.89
CA ALA A 200 21.67 -7.44 12.47
C ALA A 200 22.60 -6.49 11.73
N SER A 201 23.49 -5.79 12.44
CA SER A 201 24.51 -4.96 11.81
C SER A 201 25.90 -5.26 12.38
N PHE A 202 26.89 -5.31 11.49
CA PHE A 202 28.29 -5.58 11.77
C PHE A 202 29.15 -4.58 10.99
N GLY A 203 29.57 -3.51 11.66
CA GLY A 203 30.31 -2.44 11.02
C GLY A 203 29.52 -1.79 9.88
N ALA A 204 29.98 -1.96 8.64
CA ALA A 204 29.34 -1.38 7.46
C ALA A 204 28.21 -2.24 6.86
N VAL A 205 28.07 -3.49 7.31
CA VAL A 205 27.09 -4.43 6.74
C VAL A 205 25.90 -4.58 7.68
N ALA A 206 24.70 -4.47 7.13
CA ALA A 206 23.45 -4.80 7.81
C ALA A 206 22.73 -5.93 7.06
N LEU A 207 22.14 -6.83 7.84
CA LEU A 207 21.37 -7.97 7.36
C LEU A 207 19.97 -7.87 7.93
N SER A 208 18.96 -8.08 7.11
CA SER A 208 17.56 -8.16 7.52
C SER A 208 16.94 -9.46 7.04
N GLY A 209 16.13 -10.08 7.87
CA GLY A 209 15.36 -11.27 7.57
C GLY A 209 13.87 -11.06 7.86
N LEU A 210 13.02 -11.73 7.11
CA LEU A 210 11.57 -11.69 7.21
C LEU A 210 10.99 -13.10 7.04
N ALA A 211 10.08 -13.46 7.94
CA ALA A 211 9.13 -14.56 7.74
C ALA A 211 7.75 -14.05 8.19
N GLY A 212 6.72 -14.13 7.33
CA GLY A 212 5.43 -13.54 7.66
C GLY A 212 4.29 -14.11 6.85
N ILE A 213 3.09 -13.75 7.28
CA ILE A 213 1.83 -14.02 6.57
C ILE A 213 1.04 -12.72 6.46
N THR A 214 0.19 -12.61 5.45
CA THR A 214 -0.75 -11.49 5.33
C THR A 214 -1.58 -11.37 6.60
N ALA A 215 -1.82 -10.15 7.04
CA ALA A 215 -2.72 -9.90 8.15
C ALA A 215 -4.17 -10.01 7.65
N GLY A 216 -4.97 -10.90 8.27
CA GLY A 216 -6.41 -10.92 8.06
C GLY A 216 -7.05 -9.64 8.58
N HIS A 217 -8.14 -9.19 7.95
CA HIS A 217 -8.88 -7.96 8.23
C HIS A 217 -8.03 -6.67 8.13
N ASP A 218 -8.50 -5.66 7.49
CA ASP A 218 -7.87 -4.34 7.28
C ASP A 218 -6.63 -4.29 6.36
N THR A 219 -6.26 -5.40 5.76
CA THR A 219 -5.25 -5.39 4.72
C THR A 219 -5.97 -5.36 3.39
N ILE A 220 -5.73 -4.34 2.60
CA ILE A 220 -6.18 -4.33 1.22
C ILE A 220 -5.33 -5.36 0.48
N ASP A 221 -5.95 -6.41 0.00
CA ASP A 221 -5.31 -7.28 -0.97
C ASP A 221 -5.18 -6.51 -2.29
N TRP A 222 -3.98 -6.39 -2.77
CA TRP A 222 -3.70 -5.70 -4.03
C TRP A 222 -4.19 -6.47 -5.25
N ASP A 223 -4.51 -7.74 -5.09
CA ASP A 223 -5.10 -8.53 -6.15
C ASP A 223 -6.61 -8.34 -6.20
N THR A 224 -7.06 -7.24 -6.75
CA THR A 224 -8.48 -6.90 -6.90
C THR A 224 -9.21 -7.77 -7.92
N SER A 225 -8.50 -8.61 -8.68
CA SER A 225 -9.11 -9.56 -9.61
C SER A 225 -9.64 -10.82 -8.92
N ARG A 226 -9.33 -11.04 -7.65
CA ARG A 226 -9.78 -12.21 -6.88
C ARG A 226 -11.16 -11.98 -6.29
N THR A 227 -11.97 -13.02 -6.32
CA THR A 227 -13.24 -13.05 -5.58
C THR A 227 -12.96 -13.04 -4.08
N GLY A 228 -13.52 -12.06 -3.35
CA GLY A 228 -13.30 -11.90 -1.91
C GLY A 228 -11.90 -11.43 -1.53
N TYR A 229 -11.25 -10.68 -2.37
CA TYR A 229 -9.90 -10.16 -2.19
C TYR A 229 -9.71 -9.30 -0.93
N ASP A 230 -10.78 -8.72 -0.42
CA ASP A 230 -10.83 -7.84 0.75
C ASP A 230 -10.94 -8.59 2.08
N THR A 231 -11.14 -9.91 2.05
CA THR A 231 -11.47 -10.64 3.25
C THR A 231 -10.35 -11.48 3.83
N ASP A 232 -9.68 -12.32 3.06
CA ASP A 232 -8.69 -13.26 3.61
C ASP A 232 -7.67 -13.69 2.56
N THR A 233 -6.76 -12.84 2.20
CA THR A 233 -5.64 -13.26 1.38
C THR A 233 -4.60 -13.95 2.24
N ASN A 234 -4.53 -15.26 2.17
CA ASN A 234 -3.52 -16.03 2.87
C ASN A 234 -2.26 -16.18 2.00
N ARG A 235 -1.25 -15.37 2.25
CA ARG A 235 0.06 -15.48 1.61
C ARG A 235 1.15 -15.60 2.66
N PHE A 236 2.08 -16.50 2.43
CA PHE A 236 3.29 -16.64 3.23
C PHE A 236 4.46 -15.93 2.55
N TYR A 237 5.27 -15.25 3.33
CA TYR A 237 6.45 -14.51 2.89
C TYR A 237 7.70 -15.00 3.59
N LEU A 238 8.78 -15.11 2.84
CA LEU A 238 10.11 -15.35 3.38
C LEU A 238 11.11 -14.51 2.59
N GLY A 239 12.01 -13.82 3.30
CA GLY A 239 12.98 -12.99 2.62
C GLY A 239 14.22 -12.67 3.42
N GLY A 240 15.25 -12.20 2.71
CA GLY A 240 16.51 -11.72 3.24
C GLY A 240 17.02 -10.51 2.45
N LYS A 241 17.60 -9.54 3.17
CA LYS A 241 18.18 -8.32 2.60
C LYS A 241 19.55 -8.06 3.21
N VAL A 242 20.46 -7.56 2.39
CA VAL A 242 21.77 -7.07 2.81
C VAL A 242 21.92 -5.62 2.37
N ASP A 243 22.34 -4.77 3.29
CA ASP A 243 22.74 -3.38 3.06
C ASP A 243 24.23 -3.23 3.37
N CYS A 244 24.93 -2.38 2.61
CA CYS A 244 26.34 -2.09 2.85
C CYS A 244 26.58 -0.57 2.89
N LYS A 245 27.00 -0.05 4.04
CA LYS A 245 27.26 1.38 4.19
C LYS A 245 28.64 1.76 3.64
N LEU A 246 28.66 2.47 2.52
CA LEU A 246 29.87 2.96 1.84
C LEU A 246 29.89 4.51 1.88
N GLY A 247 30.32 5.06 3.00
CA GLY A 247 30.28 6.50 3.21
C GLY A 247 28.85 7.04 3.25
N ALA A 248 28.51 7.92 2.29
CA ALA A 248 27.17 8.47 2.15
C ALA A 248 26.23 7.60 1.29
N HIS A 249 26.67 6.43 0.85
CA HIS A 249 25.96 5.55 -0.05
C HIS A 249 25.66 4.21 0.63
N VAL A 250 24.48 3.66 0.38
CA VAL A 250 24.02 2.39 0.94
C VAL A 250 23.48 1.52 -0.21
N PRO A 251 24.35 0.82 -0.94
CA PRO A 251 23.89 -0.23 -1.84
C PRO A 251 23.24 -1.36 -1.04
N PHE A 252 22.24 -2.00 -1.65
CA PHE A 252 21.52 -3.12 -1.07
C PHE A 252 21.17 -4.17 -2.13
N ALA A 253 20.92 -5.38 -1.66
CA ALA A 253 20.31 -6.45 -2.44
C ALA A 253 19.37 -7.26 -1.54
N TYR A 254 18.32 -7.83 -2.13
CA TYR A 254 17.36 -8.66 -1.41
C TYR A 254 16.78 -9.77 -2.28
N ALA A 255 16.28 -10.78 -1.60
CA ALA A 255 15.40 -11.80 -2.15
C ALA A 255 14.17 -11.92 -1.27
N LEU A 256 12.98 -11.92 -1.88
CA LEU A 256 11.69 -12.10 -1.21
C LEU A 256 10.90 -13.13 -1.99
N ALA A 257 10.38 -14.13 -1.32
CA ALA A 257 9.48 -15.12 -1.91
C ALA A 257 8.10 -15.02 -1.25
N GLN A 258 7.06 -15.21 -2.05
CA GLN A 258 5.68 -15.35 -1.58
C GLN A 258 5.06 -16.64 -2.11
N TRP A 259 4.21 -17.24 -1.29
CA TRP A 259 3.41 -18.41 -1.62
C TRP A 259 1.95 -18.14 -1.29
N ASP A 260 1.11 -18.38 -2.28
CA ASP A 260 -0.34 -18.27 -2.13
C ASP A 260 -0.88 -19.50 -1.38
N GLN A 261 -1.65 -19.27 -0.33
CA GLN A 261 -2.27 -20.32 0.49
C GLN A 261 -3.78 -20.47 0.22
N ASN A 262 -4.31 -19.75 -0.80
CA ASN A 262 -5.73 -19.74 -1.10
C ASN A 262 -6.03 -20.76 -2.21
N ALA A 263 -6.35 -21.97 -1.87
CA ALA A 263 -6.71 -23.02 -2.81
C ALA A 263 -8.23 -23.27 -2.81
N GLY A 264 -8.81 -23.52 -3.99
CA GLY A 264 -10.14 -24.11 -4.11
C GLY A 264 -11.33 -23.15 -4.04
N GLN A 265 -11.14 -21.86 -4.31
CA GLN A 265 -12.27 -20.95 -4.52
C GLN A 265 -12.96 -21.24 -5.86
N LYS A 266 -14.27 -21.01 -5.90
CA LYS A 266 -15.06 -21.14 -7.13
C LYS A 266 -15.45 -19.77 -7.63
N GLU A 267 -15.17 -19.51 -8.88
CA GLU A 267 -15.62 -18.31 -9.55
C GLU A 267 -16.83 -18.60 -10.42
N MET A 268 -17.78 -17.68 -10.40
CA MET A 268 -18.94 -17.74 -11.29
C MET A 268 -18.56 -17.06 -12.62
N LEU A 269 -18.85 -17.74 -13.73
CA LEU A 269 -18.68 -17.15 -15.04
C LEU A 269 -19.56 -15.89 -15.19
N PRO A 270 -19.07 -14.82 -15.84
CA PRO A 270 -19.84 -13.60 -16.05
C PRO A 270 -21.09 -13.85 -16.91
N GLY A 271 -22.15 -13.07 -16.70
CA GLY A 271 -23.31 -13.08 -17.59
C GLY A 271 -24.47 -14.00 -17.22
N GLY A 272 -24.58 -14.42 -15.97
CA GLY A 272 -25.76 -15.19 -15.50
C GLY A 272 -25.72 -16.66 -15.87
N VAL A 273 -24.53 -17.21 -16.02
CA VAL A 273 -24.30 -18.64 -16.21
C VAL A 273 -24.83 -19.40 -15.01
N PRO A 274 -25.60 -20.48 -15.20
CA PRO A 274 -26.13 -21.28 -14.10
C PRO A 274 -25.03 -21.80 -13.17
N ALA A 275 -25.36 -21.96 -11.90
CA ALA A 275 -24.42 -22.40 -10.84
C ALA A 275 -23.70 -23.72 -11.16
N ASP A 276 -24.29 -24.55 -12.05
CA ASP A 276 -23.72 -25.83 -12.50
C ASP A 276 -22.48 -25.66 -13.40
N PHE A 277 -22.25 -24.45 -13.93
CA PHE A 277 -21.11 -24.12 -14.81
C PHE A 277 -20.05 -23.26 -14.11
N GLN A 278 -20.03 -23.27 -12.79
CA GLN A 278 -18.96 -22.62 -12.03
C GLN A 278 -17.62 -23.27 -12.36
N VAL A 279 -16.65 -22.43 -12.71
CA VAL A 279 -15.27 -22.89 -12.84
C VAL A 279 -14.66 -22.89 -11.45
N GLU A 280 -14.15 -24.01 -11.02
CA GLU A 280 -13.33 -24.07 -9.82
C GLU A 280 -12.00 -23.40 -10.13
N THR A 281 -11.80 -22.20 -9.58
CA THR A 281 -10.56 -21.48 -9.71
C THR A 281 -9.64 -21.89 -8.58
N LYS A 282 -8.39 -22.11 -8.93
CA LYS A 282 -7.34 -22.28 -7.94
C LYS A 282 -6.51 -21.01 -7.95
N PHE A 283 -6.26 -20.45 -6.79
CA PHE A 283 -5.28 -19.41 -6.63
C PHE A 283 -3.93 -20.08 -6.35
N ASN A 284 -2.94 -19.70 -7.11
CA ASN A 284 -1.58 -20.22 -6.92
C ASN A 284 -0.62 -19.24 -7.57
N TYR A 285 -0.51 -18.06 -6.98
CA TYR A 285 0.45 -17.06 -7.39
C TYR A 285 1.69 -17.18 -6.50
N GLU A 286 2.68 -17.93 -6.97
CA GLU A 286 3.93 -18.17 -6.28
C GLU A 286 5.04 -17.37 -6.96
N SER A 287 5.45 -16.27 -6.35
CA SER A 287 6.46 -15.39 -6.93
C SER A 287 7.67 -15.20 -6.04
N GLN A 288 8.80 -14.90 -6.68
CA GLN A 288 10.05 -14.55 -6.03
C GLN A 288 10.56 -13.24 -6.64
N TYR A 289 10.95 -12.32 -5.77
CA TYR A 289 11.50 -11.03 -6.13
C TYR A 289 12.98 -11.00 -5.82
N TRP A 290 13.78 -10.63 -6.81
CA TRP A 290 15.22 -10.42 -6.71
C TRP A 290 15.49 -8.95 -6.94
N GLY A 291 15.82 -8.22 -5.87
CA GLY A 291 15.98 -6.79 -5.94
C GLY A 291 17.38 -6.34 -5.59
N THR A 292 17.77 -5.22 -6.20
CA THR A 292 19.00 -4.52 -5.89
C THR A 292 18.82 -3.03 -6.04
N GLY A 293 19.62 -2.26 -5.34
CA GLY A 293 19.54 -0.81 -5.44
C GLY A 293 20.62 -0.11 -4.63
N ILE A 294 20.47 1.20 -4.58
CA ILE A 294 21.38 2.06 -3.83
C ILE A 294 20.63 3.33 -3.40
N ASN A 295 20.77 3.68 -2.14
CA ASN A 295 20.31 4.94 -1.57
C ASN A 295 21.53 5.76 -1.14
N GLY A 296 21.46 7.09 -1.27
CA GLY A 296 22.60 7.90 -0.86
C GLY A 296 22.40 9.39 -1.00
N ALA A 297 23.49 10.11 -0.72
CA ALA A 297 23.58 11.56 -0.90
C ALA A 297 24.72 11.92 -1.84
N LEU A 298 24.45 12.86 -2.75
CA LEU A 298 25.44 13.50 -3.64
C LEU A 298 25.69 14.92 -3.10
N GLY A 299 26.77 15.08 -2.37
CA GLY A 299 27.01 16.31 -1.63
C GLY A 299 26.02 16.49 -0.48
N GLY A 300 25.83 17.73 -0.01
CA GLY A 300 24.97 18.00 1.14
C GLY A 300 23.48 18.10 0.83
N ASP A 301 23.10 18.37 -0.41
CA ASP A 301 21.76 18.86 -0.74
C ASP A 301 20.97 17.91 -1.65
N PHE A 302 21.62 16.93 -2.25
CA PHE A 302 20.98 15.98 -3.14
C PHE A 302 20.93 14.59 -2.50
N LEU A 303 19.72 14.01 -2.43
CA LEU A 303 19.49 12.63 -2.06
C LEU A 303 19.03 11.86 -3.29
N TYR A 304 19.41 10.60 -3.37
CA TYR A 304 18.94 9.73 -4.44
C TYR A 304 18.58 8.35 -3.92
N ARG A 305 17.66 7.69 -4.61
CA ARG A 305 17.26 6.31 -4.40
C ARG A 305 17.06 5.62 -5.74
N ILE A 306 17.61 4.45 -5.89
CA ILE A 306 17.47 3.62 -7.07
C ILE A 306 17.17 2.21 -6.61
N GLU A 307 16.17 1.60 -7.19
CA GLU A 307 15.81 0.21 -6.94
C GLU A 307 15.38 -0.45 -8.24
N PHE A 308 15.79 -1.69 -8.43
CA PHE A 308 15.37 -2.55 -9.53
C PHE A 308 15.03 -3.92 -8.98
N ALA A 309 13.92 -4.49 -9.45
CA ALA A 309 13.45 -5.80 -9.05
C ALA A 309 13.07 -6.64 -10.28
N VAL A 310 13.39 -7.92 -10.22
CA VAL A 310 12.93 -8.96 -11.15
C VAL A 310 12.01 -9.87 -10.37
N GLU A 311 10.82 -10.13 -10.92
CA GLU A 311 9.85 -11.09 -10.43
C GLU A 311 9.92 -12.35 -11.26
N THR A 312 10.02 -13.50 -10.60
CA THR A 312 10.01 -14.84 -11.19
C THR A 312 9.06 -15.73 -10.43
N GLY A 313 8.62 -16.82 -11.03
CA GLY A 313 7.74 -17.75 -10.33
C GLY A 313 6.75 -18.42 -11.26
N THR A 314 5.59 -18.80 -10.71
CA THR A 314 4.51 -19.43 -11.46
C THR A 314 3.16 -18.90 -11.00
N THR A 315 2.22 -18.83 -11.96
CA THR A 315 0.81 -18.54 -11.71
C THR A 315 -0.07 -19.50 -12.50
N LEU A 316 -1.37 -19.41 -12.31
CA LEU A 316 -2.33 -20.19 -13.10
C LEU A 316 -2.88 -19.36 -14.26
N SER A 317 -3.11 -20.02 -15.39
CA SER A 317 -3.74 -19.39 -16.53
C SER A 317 -5.20 -19.07 -16.24
N ASP A 318 -5.76 -18.16 -17.05
CA ASP A 318 -7.17 -17.82 -17.01
C ASP A 318 -8.07 -19.07 -17.18
N PRO A 319 -9.01 -19.28 -16.26
CA PRO A 319 -9.99 -20.36 -16.34
C PRO A 319 -11.11 -20.10 -17.37
N ILE A 320 -11.19 -18.89 -17.93
CA ILE A 320 -12.27 -18.47 -18.82
C ILE A 320 -11.75 -18.30 -20.26
N LYS A 321 -12.55 -18.70 -21.23
CA LYS A 321 -12.34 -18.37 -22.63
C LYS A 321 -13.11 -17.09 -22.96
N HIS A 322 -12.42 -16.04 -23.32
CA HIS A 322 -13.03 -14.76 -23.70
C HIS A 322 -13.49 -14.79 -25.16
N ASP A 323 -14.39 -15.73 -25.50
CA ASP A 323 -14.99 -15.85 -26.82
C ASP A 323 -16.52 -15.72 -26.72
N SER A 324 -17.03 -14.57 -27.14
CA SER A 324 -18.46 -14.25 -27.11
C SER A 324 -19.33 -15.13 -28.02
N ASN A 325 -18.74 -15.94 -28.89
CA ASN A 325 -19.45 -16.86 -29.77
C ASN A 325 -19.66 -18.23 -29.15
N LEU A 326 -19.00 -18.52 -28.02
CA LEU A 326 -19.15 -19.80 -27.32
C LEU A 326 -20.39 -19.78 -26.41
N PRO A 327 -21.11 -20.90 -26.34
CA PRO A 327 -22.17 -21.04 -25.36
C PRO A 327 -21.56 -21.04 -23.93
N PRO A 328 -22.34 -20.63 -22.91
CA PRO A 328 -21.85 -20.49 -21.55
C PRO A 328 -21.18 -21.74 -20.96
N ASP A 329 -21.65 -22.91 -21.30
CA ASP A 329 -21.14 -24.21 -20.88
C ASP A 329 -19.78 -24.58 -21.50
N GLU A 330 -19.37 -23.89 -22.53
CA GLU A 330 -18.07 -24.07 -23.20
C GLU A 330 -17.05 -22.98 -22.85
N LEU A 331 -17.43 -21.97 -22.05
CA LEU A 331 -16.55 -20.88 -21.68
C LEU A 331 -15.46 -21.29 -20.68
N GLY A 332 -15.74 -22.28 -19.83
CA GLY A 332 -14.76 -22.79 -18.88
C GLY A 332 -13.61 -23.55 -19.54
N ARG A 333 -12.42 -23.42 -19.01
CA ARG A 333 -11.24 -24.21 -19.41
C ARG A 333 -10.38 -24.58 -18.19
N PRO A 334 -9.70 -25.75 -18.21
CA PRO A 334 -8.77 -26.10 -17.14
C PRO A 334 -7.62 -25.10 -17.05
N GLN A 335 -7.35 -24.63 -15.87
CA GLN A 335 -6.17 -23.79 -15.60
C GLN A 335 -4.88 -24.59 -15.81
N LYS A 336 -3.87 -23.91 -16.31
CA LYS A 336 -2.51 -24.45 -16.49
C LYS A 336 -1.52 -23.57 -15.76
N THR A 337 -0.53 -24.17 -15.13
CA THR A 337 0.60 -23.44 -14.57
C THR A 337 1.38 -22.76 -15.70
N VAL A 338 1.63 -21.47 -15.54
CA VAL A 338 2.40 -20.63 -16.47
C VAL A 338 3.52 -19.91 -15.69
N PRO A 339 4.68 -19.67 -16.33
CA PRO A 339 5.78 -18.98 -15.68
C PRO A 339 5.52 -17.48 -15.57
N ILE A 340 6.10 -16.87 -14.53
CA ILE A 340 6.21 -15.42 -14.32
C ILE A 340 7.65 -14.99 -14.64
N LEU A 341 7.79 -13.90 -15.40
CA LEU A 341 9.05 -13.21 -15.61
C LEU A 341 8.77 -11.72 -15.85
N ALA A 342 8.79 -10.94 -14.80
CA ALA A 342 8.46 -9.53 -14.84
C ALA A 342 9.56 -8.69 -14.18
N GLN A 343 9.51 -7.38 -14.38
CA GLN A 343 10.51 -6.47 -13.83
C GLN A 343 9.92 -5.11 -13.50
N ALA A 344 10.50 -4.44 -12.49
CA ALA A 344 10.17 -3.07 -12.15
C ALA A 344 11.40 -2.29 -11.68
N GLY A 345 11.32 -0.97 -11.78
CA GLY A 345 12.36 -0.06 -11.34
C GLY A 345 11.81 1.22 -10.74
N LEU A 346 12.54 1.74 -9.77
CA LEU A 346 12.26 3.00 -9.10
C LEU A 346 13.52 3.85 -9.09
N VAL A 347 13.40 5.10 -9.54
CA VAL A 347 14.45 6.11 -9.43
C VAL A 347 13.86 7.33 -8.75
N GLY A 348 14.53 7.83 -7.72
CA GLY A 348 14.18 9.07 -7.03
C GLY A 348 15.39 9.96 -6.86
N LEU A 349 15.19 11.26 -7.04
CA LEU A 349 16.17 12.31 -6.78
C LEU A 349 15.49 13.43 -6.01
N SER A 350 16.06 13.84 -4.89
CA SER A 350 15.55 14.93 -4.05
C SER A 350 16.64 16.01 -3.91
N TRP A 351 16.27 17.23 -4.15
CA TRP A 351 17.07 18.41 -3.80
C TRP A 351 16.45 19.11 -2.59
N LEU A 352 17.29 19.45 -1.62
CA LEU A 352 16.90 20.08 -0.36
C LEU A 352 17.51 21.48 -0.30
N ALA A 353 16.68 22.52 -0.28
CA ALA A 353 17.15 23.86 0.02
C ALA A 353 17.44 23.96 1.53
N ARG A 354 18.62 24.54 1.85
CA ARG A 354 19.02 24.77 3.25
C ARG A 354 18.72 26.18 3.70
N ASP A 355 17.65 26.73 3.20
CA ASP A 355 17.20 28.08 3.55
C ASP A 355 16.01 28.02 4.54
N SER A 356 15.49 29.20 4.87
CA SER A 356 14.36 29.34 5.78
C SER A 356 13.05 28.79 5.24
N SER A 357 12.97 28.47 3.95
CA SER A 357 11.73 27.94 3.34
C SER A 357 11.60 26.42 3.44
N ASP A 358 12.68 25.69 3.82
CA ASP A 358 12.77 24.24 3.75
C ASP A 358 12.26 23.67 2.40
N ALA A 359 12.55 24.41 1.31
CA ALA A 359 12.09 24.02 0.00
C ALA A 359 12.74 22.71 -0.42
N ARG A 360 11.96 21.87 -1.04
CA ARG A 360 12.38 20.56 -1.53
C ARG A 360 11.79 20.31 -2.91
N VAL A 361 12.62 19.81 -3.79
CA VAL A 361 12.21 19.35 -5.12
C VAL A 361 12.51 17.86 -5.22
N ASP A 362 11.50 17.08 -5.56
CA ASP A 362 11.63 15.64 -5.77
C ASP A 362 11.27 15.30 -7.21
N PHE A 363 12.10 14.49 -7.83
CA PHE A 363 11.78 13.75 -9.04
C PHE A 363 11.71 12.27 -8.70
N GLN A 364 10.68 11.59 -9.19
CA GLN A 364 10.55 10.14 -9.08
C GLN A 364 10.12 9.57 -10.41
N MET A 365 10.63 8.40 -10.76
CA MET A 365 10.16 7.59 -11.88
C MET A 365 9.96 6.16 -11.38
N LEU A 366 8.73 5.67 -11.50
CA LEU A 366 8.35 4.27 -11.31
C LEU A 366 8.11 3.66 -12.68
N ALA A 367 8.59 2.45 -12.92
CA ALA A 367 8.30 1.71 -14.13
C ALA A 367 8.12 0.23 -13.80
N GLY A 368 7.11 -0.41 -14.40
CA GLY A 368 6.87 -1.85 -14.28
C GLY A 368 6.43 -2.43 -15.62
N SER A 369 6.91 -3.64 -15.90
CA SER A 369 6.54 -4.36 -17.13
C SER A 369 5.08 -4.79 -17.12
N GLY A 370 4.49 -4.90 -18.30
CA GLY A 370 3.13 -5.39 -18.55
C GLY A 370 3.13 -6.73 -19.28
N SER A 371 1.95 -7.30 -19.48
CA SER A 371 1.76 -8.50 -20.27
C SER A 371 0.60 -8.35 -21.23
N VAL A 372 0.88 -8.42 -22.53
CA VAL A 372 -0.13 -8.43 -23.59
C VAL A 372 -0.99 -9.69 -23.59
N TYR A 373 -0.59 -10.69 -22.84
CA TYR A 373 -1.34 -11.95 -22.70
C TYR A 373 -2.31 -11.94 -21.52
N ARG A 374 -2.37 -10.86 -20.75
CA ARG A 374 -3.45 -10.59 -19.81
C ARG A 374 -4.61 -9.97 -20.57
N LEU A 375 -5.81 -10.45 -20.31
CA LEU A 375 -6.95 -10.13 -21.16
C LEU A 375 -7.75 -8.94 -20.67
N ASP A 376 -7.79 -8.68 -19.37
CA ASP A 376 -8.69 -7.70 -18.77
C ASP A 376 -8.15 -6.92 -17.59
N SER A 377 -7.04 -7.32 -16.98
CA SER A 377 -6.53 -6.69 -15.77
C SER A 377 -5.01 -6.77 -15.65
N GLY A 378 -4.39 -5.78 -15.06
CA GLY A 378 -3.00 -5.78 -14.64
C GLY A 378 -2.72 -6.62 -13.38
N ASN A 379 -3.76 -7.17 -12.76
CA ASN A 379 -3.69 -7.85 -11.46
C ASN A 379 -3.24 -9.32 -11.56
N THR A 380 -2.96 -9.94 -10.43
CA THR A 380 -2.32 -11.26 -10.35
C THR A 380 -3.22 -12.43 -10.71
N TYR A 381 -4.54 -12.26 -10.64
CA TYR A 381 -5.46 -13.36 -10.82
C TYR A 381 -5.66 -13.73 -12.29
N GLY A 382 -5.44 -15.01 -12.59
CA GLY A 382 -6.02 -15.80 -13.67
C GLY A 382 -6.13 -15.23 -15.09
N GLY A 383 -5.61 -14.06 -15.33
CA GLY A 383 -5.81 -13.37 -16.60
C GLY A 383 -4.85 -13.76 -17.73
N ILE A 384 -3.92 -14.66 -17.52
CA ILE A 384 -2.89 -15.01 -18.50
C ILE A 384 -3.40 -16.09 -19.47
N GLU A 385 -3.20 -15.90 -20.76
CA GLU A 385 -3.49 -16.89 -21.78
C GLU A 385 -2.69 -18.20 -21.53
N PRO A 386 -3.33 -19.38 -21.62
CA PRO A 386 -2.65 -20.65 -21.36
C PRO A 386 -1.40 -20.86 -22.22
N GLY A 387 -0.29 -21.22 -21.58
CA GLY A 387 0.98 -21.50 -22.25
C GLY A 387 1.81 -20.26 -22.59
N LYS A 388 1.40 -19.07 -22.11
CA LYS A 388 2.18 -17.84 -22.21
C LYS A 388 2.89 -17.56 -20.88
N THR A 389 3.92 -16.71 -20.93
CA THR A 389 4.61 -16.20 -19.76
C THR A 389 3.92 -14.92 -19.29
N ASP A 390 3.67 -14.83 -17.99
CA ASP A 390 3.22 -13.59 -17.38
C ASP A 390 4.41 -12.63 -17.24
N THR A 391 4.34 -11.50 -17.91
CA THR A 391 5.37 -10.46 -17.86
C THR A 391 4.88 -9.19 -17.14
N ALA A 392 3.69 -9.21 -16.54
CA ALA A 392 3.17 -8.10 -15.76
C ALA A 392 3.74 -8.15 -14.34
N PHE A 393 4.39 -7.06 -13.93
CA PHE A 393 4.96 -6.96 -12.58
C PHE A 393 3.86 -6.73 -11.55
N ASN A 394 3.77 -7.61 -10.58
CA ASN A 394 2.84 -7.48 -9.46
C ASN A 394 3.61 -7.60 -8.14
N SER A 395 3.28 -6.75 -7.18
CA SER A 395 3.93 -6.78 -5.87
C SER A 395 3.02 -6.23 -4.78
N LEU A 396 3.35 -6.50 -3.54
CA LEU A 396 2.78 -5.84 -2.37
C LEU A 396 3.58 -4.59 -1.97
N GLY A 397 4.26 -3.99 -2.94
CA GLY A 397 4.98 -2.75 -2.77
C GLY A 397 4.02 -1.55 -2.73
N TYR A 398 4.52 -0.47 -2.16
CA TYR A 398 3.86 0.82 -2.23
C TYR A 398 4.83 1.90 -2.64
N VAL A 399 4.51 2.51 -3.76
CA VAL A 399 5.13 3.74 -4.24
C VAL A 399 3.99 4.72 -4.51
N ASN A 400 4.12 5.97 -4.08
CA ASN A 400 3.09 6.97 -4.37
C ASN A 400 2.96 7.19 -5.88
N THR A 401 1.79 6.93 -6.40
CA THR A 401 1.44 7.05 -7.83
C THR A 401 0.29 8.02 -8.07
N GLY A 402 -0.09 8.85 -7.11
CA GLY A 402 -1.13 9.87 -7.20
C GLY A 402 -2.26 9.71 -6.19
N LEU A 403 -3.12 10.70 -6.12
CA LEU A 403 -4.31 10.74 -5.25
C LEU A 403 -5.57 10.26 -5.98
N VAL A 404 -5.65 10.47 -7.29
CA VAL A 404 -6.88 10.23 -8.08
C VAL A 404 -6.79 8.93 -8.85
N LEU A 405 -5.82 8.78 -9.75
CA LEU A 405 -5.69 7.56 -10.55
C LEU A 405 -5.03 6.44 -9.75
N ALA A 406 -3.96 6.75 -9.06
CA ALA A 406 -3.21 5.86 -8.17
C ALA A 406 -2.96 4.45 -8.74
N PRO A 407 -2.47 4.31 -9.99
CA PRO A 407 -2.30 3.00 -10.61
C PRO A 407 -1.17 2.21 -9.94
N GLU A 408 -1.27 0.89 -10.01
CA GLU A 408 -0.16 -0.01 -9.67
C GLU A 408 0.99 0.12 -10.68
N ALA A 409 2.14 -0.48 -10.36
CA ALA A 409 3.31 -0.44 -11.23
C ALA A 409 3.15 -1.26 -12.53
N SER A 410 2.23 -2.23 -12.53
CA SER A 410 2.02 -3.14 -13.68
C SER A 410 1.70 -2.39 -14.96
N ASN A 411 2.52 -2.61 -16.00
CA ASN A 411 2.43 -1.96 -17.32
C ASN A 411 2.48 -0.42 -17.29
N MET A 412 3.13 0.17 -16.29
CA MET A 412 3.17 1.62 -16.13
C MET A 412 4.59 2.19 -16.16
N ILE A 413 4.71 3.39 -16.69
CA ILE A 413 5.87 4.28 -16.54
C ILE A 413 5.32 5.60 -16.02
N ILE A 414 5.71 5.97 -14.79
CA ILE A 414 5.14 7.09 -14.04
C ILE A 414 6.26 8.03 -13.57
N PRO A 415 6.72 8.97 -14.39
CA PRO A 415 7.51 10.08 -13.88
C PRO A 415 6.62 11.03 -13.08
N SER A 416 7.16 11.51 -11.95
CA SER A 416 6.52 12.54 -11.14
C SER A 416 7.52 13.59 -10.69
N PHE A 417 7.00 14.79 -10.47
CA PHE A 417 7.76 15.93 -10.00
C PHE A 417 6.99 16.61 -8.86
N THR A 418 7.64 16.72 -7.70
CA THR A 418 7.05 17.35 -6.50
C THR A 418 7.87 18.57 -6.10
N LEU A 419 7.18 19.68 -5.86
CA LEU A 419 7.73 20.85 -5.18
C LEU A 419 7.05 20.98 -3.82
N SER A 420 7.83 21.16 -2.76
CA SER A 420 7.28 21.45 -1.44
C SER A 420 8.10 22.51 -0.72
N PHE A 421 7.44 23.33 0.11
CA PHE A 421 8.08 24.40 0.86
C PHE A 421 7.23 24.82 2.07
N ASN A 422 7.86 25.53 3.00
CA ASN A 422 7.23 26.11 4.18
C ASN A 422 7.25 27.62 4.12
N PRO A 423 6.14 28.29 3.72
CA PRO A 423 6.12 29.73 3.52
C PRO A 423 6.05 30.53 4.82
N PHE A 424 5.66 29.90 5.95
CA PHE A 424 5.34 30.59 7.20
C PHE A 424 6.29 30.24 8.34
N LYS A 425 7.50 29.76 8.05
CA LYS A 425 8.46 29.29 9.06
C LYS A 425 8.79 30.30 10.15
N GLY A 426 8.65 31.59 9.87
CA GLY A 426 8.88 32.68 10.85
C GLY A 426 7.64 33.15 11.60
N ILE A 427 6.48 32.51 11.43
CA ILE A 427 5.21 32.92 12.05
C ILE A 427 4.83 31.90 13.10
N ASP A 428 4.74 32.32 14.37
CA ASP A 428 4.32 31.46 15.46
C ASP A 428 2.93 30.87 15.22
N GLY A 429 2.77 29.59 15.46
CA GLY A 429 1.54 28.85 15.22
C GLY A 429 1.32 28.38 13.78
N LEU A 430 2.08 28.92 12.81
CA LEU A 430 2.07 28.49 11.40
C LEU A 430 3.44 28.05 10.90
N SER A 431 4.44 28.03 11.78
CA SER A 431 5.84 27.74 11.44
C SER A 431 6.06 26.36 10.85
N GLU A 432 5.13 25.44 11.06
CA GLU A 432 5.15 24.07 10.51
C GLU A 432 4.07 23.87 9.41
N THR A 433 3.75 24.92 8.67
CA THR A 433 2.83 24.83 7.53
C THR A 433 3.60 24.45 6.28
N ARG A 434 3.27 23.33 5.68
CA ARG A 434 3.90 22.83 4.45
C ARG A 434 2.92 22.83 3.30
N PHE A 435 3.35 23.40 2.19
CA PHE A 435 2.68 23.30 0.90
C PHE A 435 3.43 22.32 0.02
N SER A 436 2.73 21.50 -0.71
CA SER A 436 3.33 20.68 -1.75
C SER A 436 2.42 20.54 -2.97
N GLY A 437 3.03 20.48 -4.14
CA GLY A 437 2.37 20.19 -5.40
C GLY A 437 3.14 19.11 -6.14
N THR A 438 2.42 18.11 -6.66
CA THR A 438 2.99 17.02 -7.45
C THR A 438 2.31 16.93 -8.80
N ALA A 439 3.09 16.77 -9.85
CA ALA A 439 2.60 16.45 -11.18
C ALA A 439 3.05 15.04 -11.56
N PHE A 440 2.11 14.23 -12.04
CA PHE A 440 2.35 12.88 -12.56
C PHE A 440 2.02 12.83 -14.04
N LEU A 441 2.80 12.04 -14.79
CA LEU A 441 2.48 11.65 -16.14
C LEU A 441 2.36 10.13 -16.16
N TYR A 442 1.24 9.62 -16.68
CA TYR A 442 0.97 8.19 -16.76
C TYR A 442 1.10 7.70 -18.18
N THR A 443 2.01 6.76 -18.39
CA THR A 443 2.21 6.11 -19.68
C THR A 443 2.26 4.61 -19.50
N ARG A 444 1.66 3.87 -20.43
CA ARG A 444 1.76 2.40 -20.49
C ARG A 444 3.12 2.00 -21.05
N PHE A 445 3.68 0.93 -20.51
CA PHE A 445 4.87 0.29 -21.08
C PHE A 445 4.55 -0.33 -22.44
N ASP A 446 3.40 -1.00 -22.52
CA ASP A 446 2.85 -1.60 -23.74
C ASP A 446 1.38 -1.16 -23.92
N ALA A 447 1.06 -0.64 -25.10
CA ALA A 447 -0.28 -0.14 -25.41
C ALA A 447 -1.35 -1.25 -25.48
N ASP A 448 -0.93 -2.47 -25.79
CA ASP A 448 -1.82 -3.62 -25.95
C ASP A 448 -1.96 -4.44 -24.66
N ALA A 449 -1.24 -4.07 -23.59
CA ALA A 449 -1.35 -4.70 -22.29
C ALA A 449 -2.26 -3.89 -21.34
N PRO A 450 -3.02 -4.54 -20.46
CA PRO A 450 -3.85 -3.87 -19.47
C PRO A 450 -3.00 -3.18 -18.38
N ILE A 451 -3.62 -2.25 -17.67
CA ILE A 451 -3.15 -1.65 -16.43
C ILE A 451 -4.15 -1.95 -15.32
N SER A 452 -3.80 -1.64 -14.07
CA SER A 452 -4.69 -1.84 -12.91
C SER A 452 -5.98 -1.00 -12.95
N VAL A 453 -6.03 0.00 -13.82
CA VAL A 453 -7.20 0.84 -14.06
C VAL A 453 -7.84 0.43 -15.39
N PRO A 454 -9.16 0.26 -15.46
CA PRO A 454 -9.83 -0.06 -16.71
C PRO A 454 -9.60 1.00 -17.78
N THR A 455 -9.19 0.54 -18.94
CA THR A 455 -8.95 1.36 -20.11
C THR A 455 -9.24 0.55 -21.37
N ASN A 456 -9.55 1.22 -22.47
CA ASN A 456 -9.58 0.55 -23.76
C ASN A 456 -8.18 0.06 -24.15
N PHE A 457 -8.11 -1.10 -24.78
CA PHE A 457 -6.87 -1.65 -25.31
C PHE A 457 -6.47 -0.96 -26.61
N GLY A 458 -5.17 -0.84 -26.84
CA GLY A 458 -4.61 -0.30 -28.07
C GLY A 458 -4.59 1.24 -28.15
N GLY A 459 -4.06 1.73 -29.24
CA GLY A 459 -4.17 3.13 -29.65
C GLY A 459 -3.19 4.12 -29.04
N SER A 460 -2.90 4.10 -27.76
CA SER A 460 -1.99 5.08 -27.14
C SER A 460 -1.32 4.53 -25.89
N ASN A 461 -0.05 4.84 -25.73
CA ASN A 461 0.67 4.58 -24.48
C ASN A 461 0.37 5.65 -23.42
N LEU A 462 -0.01 6.86 -23.81
CA LEU A 462 -0.34 7.93 -22.87
C LEU A 462 -1.69 7.67 -22.23
N VAL A 463 -1.72 7.52 -20.91
CA VAL A 463 -2.93 7.33 -20.09
C VAL A 463 -3.53 8.66 -19.67
N GLY A 464 -2.69 9.59 -19.23
CA GLY A 464 -3.14 10.90 -18.77
C GLY A 464 -2.11 11.59 -17.90
N SER A 465 -2.54 12.65 -17.24
CA SER A 465 -1.73 13.38 -16.26
C SER A 465 -2.53 13.71 -15.01
N GLU A 466 -1.86 13.80 -13.86
CA GLU A 466 -2.49 14.13 -12.59
C GLU A 466 -1.71 15.26 -11.90
N TYR A 467 -2.44 16.10 -11.21
CA TYR A 467 -1.89 17.21 -10.46
C TYR A 467 -2.46 17.18 -9.05
N ASP A 468 -1.58 16.96 -8.07
CA ASP A 468 -1.91 16.89 -6.66
C ASP A 468 -1.43 18.13 -5.93
N PHE A 469 -2.25 18.64 -5.04
CA PHE A 469 -1.92 19.75 -4.18
C PHE A 469 -2.21 19.39 -2.72
N ASN A 470 -1.25 19.64 -1.83
CA ASN A 470 -1.38 19.33 -0.41
C ASN A 470 -0.99 20.54 0.44
N ILE A 471 -1.73 20.75 1.52
CA ILE A 471 -1.42 21.70 2.59
C ILE A 471 -1.49 20.93 3.91
N ASP A 472 -0.41 20.92 4.64
CA ASP A 472 -0.35 20.38 6.00
C ASP A 472 -0.03 21.52 6.96
N VAL A 473 -0.82 21.67 8.01
CA VAL A 473 -0.65 22.70 9.04
C VAL A 473 -0.64 22.04 10.41
N ARG A 474 0.46 22.18 11.12
CA ARG A 474 0.56 21.76 12.51
C ARG A 474 0.35 22.95 13.44
N ILE A 475 -0.72 22.89 14.24
CA ILE A 475 -1.13 23.93 15.16
C ILE A 475 -0.88 23.46 16.59
N PHE A 476 -0.21 24.30 17.40
CA PHE A 476 0.09 24.06 18.82
C PHE A 476 0.80 22.75 19.17
N GLY A 477 1.44 22.12 18.19
CA GLY A 477 2.15 20.87 18.42
C GLY A 477 1.30 19.60 18.40
N ASP A 478 0.04 19.67 18.83
CA ASP A 478 -0.83 18.50 19.05
C ASP A 478 -1.91 18.34 17.97
N LEU A 479 -2.24 19.43 17.28
CA LEU A 479 -3.25 19.44 16.24
C LEU A 479 -2.60 19.56 14.86
N ASN A 480 -2.80 18.55 14.02
CA ASN A 480 -2.44 18.61 12.61
C ASN A 480 -3.70 18.66 11.75
N THR A 481 -3.74 19.60 10.81
CA THR A 481 -4.79 19.68 9.80
C THR A 481 -4.18 19.50 8.42
N SER A 482 -4.86 18.79 7.54
CA SER A 482 -4.41 18.53 6.18
C SER A 482 -5.53 18.79 5.18
N PHE A 483 -5.16 19.37 4.06
CA PHE A 483 -6.00 19.50 2.88
C PHE A 483 -5.26 18.87 1.71
N ARG A 484 -5.95 18.07 0.92
CA ARG A 484 -5.42 17.45 -0.30
C ARG A 484 -6.44 17.60 -1.41
N TYR A 485 -5.96 17.95 -2.58
CA TYR A 485 -6.73 18.04 -3.79
C TYR A 485 -5.95 17.40 -4.93
N GLY A 486 -6.58 16.49 -5.65
CA GLY A 486 -6.02 15.87 -6.84
C GLY A 486 -6.96 16.03 -8.02
N VAL A 487 -6.40 16.20 -9.21
CA VAL A 487 -7.15 16.17 -10.46
C VAL A 487 -6.40 15.33 -11.49
N PHE A 488 -7.06 14.30 -11.99
CA PHE A 488 -6.57 13.48 -13.09
C PHE A 488 -7.26 13.90 -14.40
N VAL A 489 -6.47 14.15 -15.43
CA VAL A 489 -6.91 14.49 -16.77
C VAL A 489 -6.61 13.30 -17.68
N PRO A 490 -7.64 12.53 -18.09
CA PRO A 490 -7.47 11.34 -18.91
C PRO A 490 -7.08 11.68 -20.34
N ASN A 491 -6.38 10.75 -20.98
CA ASN A 491 -6.21 10.77 -22.43
C ASN A 491 -7.45 10.12 -23.07
N THR A 492 -8.32 10.94 -23.62
CA THR A 492 -9.67 10.57 -24.07
C THR A 492 -9.79 9.30 -24.94
N PRO A 493 -8.87 8.95 -25.84
CA PRO A 493 -8.98 7.72 -26.63
C PRO A 493 -8.95 6.42 -25.83
N LEU A 494 -8.44 6.44 -24.58
CA LEU A 494 -8.29 5.26 -23.74
C LEU A 494 -9.45 5.01 -22.80
N PHE A 495 -10.33 5.99 -22.64
CA PHE A 495 -11.44 5.91 -21.71
C PHE A 495 -12.77 5.96 -22.46
N THR A 496 -13.81 5.37 -21.89
CA THR A 496 -15.17 5.49 -22.42
C THR A 496 -15.66 6.94 -22.35
N ASP A 497 -16.70 7.28 -23.09
CA ASP A 497 -17.20 8.66 -23.15
C ASP A 497 -17.49 9.26 -21.76
N THR A 498 -18.01 8.47 -20.84
CA THR A 498 -18.28 8.87 -19.47
C THR A 498 -17.02 9.00 -18.62
N GLU A 499 -16.01 8.21 -18.88
CA GLU A 499 -14.75 8.18 -18.14
C GLU A 499 -13.68 9.11 -18.70
N SER A 500 -13.95 9.75 -19.84
CA SER A 500 -13.05 10.70 -20.51
C SER A 500 -13.01 12.09 -19.86
N GLN A 501 -13.86 12.34 -18.87
CA GLN A 501 -13.88 13.59 -18.12
C GLN A 501 -12.79 13.60 -17.03
N PRO A 502 -12.31 14.77 -16.62
CA PRO A 502 -11.41 14.88 -15.48
C PRO A 502 -12.06 14.31 -14.21
N ARG A 503 -11.24 13.56 -13.43
CA ARG A 503 -11.62 12.99 -12.13
C ARG A 503 -10.98 13.80 -11.03
N GLN A 504 -11.62 13.87 -9.88
CA GLN A 504 -11.15 14.68 -8.77
C GLN A 504 -11.18 13.92 -7.46
N PHE A 505 -10.28 14.30 -6.57
CA PHE A 505 -10.23 13.84 -5.20
C PHE A 505 -10.01 15.03 -4.28
N ILE A 506 -10.83 15.13 -3.21
CA ILE A 506 -10.66 16.11 -2.14
C ILE A 506 -10.55 15.35 -0.82
N TYR A 507 -9.61 15.76 0.01
CA TYR A 507 -9.52 15.30 1.39
C TYR A 507 -9.27 16.48 2.33
N VAL A 508 -10.01 16.50 3.43
CA VAL A 508 -9.82 17.42 4.55
C VAL A 508 -9.72 16.60 5.82
N GLY A 509 -8.66 16.76 6.56
CA GLY A 509 -8.43 16.01 7.79
C GLY A 509 -7.98 16.87 8.94
N ALA A 510 -8.33 16.46 10.15
CA ALA A 510 -7.82 17.02 11.40
C ALA A 510 -7.46 15.87 12.34
N THR A 511 -6.23 15.90 12.87
CA THR A 511 -5.71 14.89 13.80
C THR A 511 -5.25 15.60 15.06
N TYR A 512 -5.80 15.19 16.20
CA TYR A 512 -5.40 15.64 17.53
C TYR A 512 -4.73 14.49 18.27
N ALA A 513 -3.48 14.72 18.70
CA ALA A 513 -2.70 13.73 19.46
C ALA A 513 -2.62 14.11 20.94
N PHE A 514 -2.59 13.11 21.84
CA PHE A 514 -2.53 13.29 23.30
C PHE A 514 -1.70 12.20 23.97
#